data_6b03018611a010db2f5cdddacf8a63d9
#
_entry.id   6b03018611a010db2f5cdddacf8a63d9
#
_cell.length_a   1.000
_cell.length_b   1.000
_cell.length_c   1.000
_cell.angle_alpha   90.00
_cell.angle_beta   90.00
_cell.angle_gamma   90.00
#
_symmetry.space_group_name_H-M   'P 1'
#
loop_
_entity.id
_entity.type
_entity.pdbx_description
1 polymer ?
#
loop_
_entity_poly.entity_id
_entity_poly.type
_entity_poly.pdbx_seq_one_letter_code
_entity_poly.pdbx_strand_id
1 'polypeptide(L)' 'MKFILTFVRDRVDTFHYELFAESIADADRRGQNLQELFGATLVDVYPVY' A
#
# COMPACT_ATOMS: atom_id res chain seq x y z
N MET A 1 4.01 2.56 -13.61
CA MET A 1 3.36 3.70 -12.93
C MET A 1 3.62 3.58 -11.43
N LYS A 2 3.87 4.70 -10.78
CA LYS A 2 4.18 4.73 -9.36
C LYS A 2 2.92 4.90 -8.54
N PHE A 3 2.81 4.14 -7.45
CA PHE A 3 1.68 4.22 -6.53
C PHE A 3 2.18 4.43 -5.11
N ILE A 4 1.40 5.12 -4.31
CA ILE A 4 1.64 5.28 -2.89
C ILE A 4 0.58 4.46 -2.16
N LEU A 5 1.05 3.58 -1.28
CA LEU A 5 0.20 2.74 -0.45
C LEU A 5 0.31 3.23 0.98
N THR A 6 -0.83 3.39 1.64
CA THR A 6 -0.86 3.82 3.04
C THR A 6 -1.25 2.64 3.91
N PHE A 7 -0.44 2.38 4.92
CA PHE A 7 -0.66 1.28 5.87
C PHE A 7 -0.83 1.85 7.28
N VAL A 8 -1.65 1.18 8.08
CA VAL A 8 -1.83 1.50 9.50
C VAL A 8 -1.50 0.27 10.31
N ARG A 9 -0.63 0.43 11.33
CA ARG A 9 -0.25 -0.62 12.27
C ARG A 9 -0.74 -0.24 13.65
N ASP A 10 -1.37 -1.20 14.33
CA ASP A 10 -1.84 -1.01 15.71
C ASP A 10 -2.76 0.21 15.87
N ARG A 11 -3.46 0.59 14.81
CA ARG A 11 -4.44 1.69 14.78
C ARG A 11 -3.85 3.09 14.96
N VAL A 12 -2.55 3.21 15.19
CA VAL A 12 -1.94 4.52 15.47
C VAL A 12 -0.74 4.82 14.60
N ASP A 13 -0.06 3.81 14.10
CA ASP A 13 1.17 3.98 13.34
C ASP A 13 0.84 3.93 11.85
N THR A 14 0.90 5.08 11.19
CA THR A 14 0.61 5.21 9.77
C THR A 14 1.89 5.43 9.01
N PHE A 15 2.11 4.66 7.94
CA PHE A 15 3.26 4.86 7.09
C PHE A 15 2.89 4.66 5.62
N HIS A 16 3.73 5.17 4.74
CA HIS A 16 3.52 5.11 3.30
C HIS A 16 4.59 4.26 2.65
N TYR A 17 4.21 3.56 1.58
CA TYR A 17 5.11 2.71 0.84
C TYR A 17 4.93 2.97 -0.65
N GLU A 18 6.02 3.22 -1.36
CA GLU A 18 5.99 3.45 -2.81
C GLU A 18 6.25 2.15 -3.54
N LEU A 19 5.46 1.89 -4.57
CA LEU A 19 5.76 0.76 -5.44
C LEU A 19 5.38 1.10 -6.88
N PHE A 20 5.96 0.37 -7.82
CA PHE A 20 5.63 0.47 -9.23
C PHE A 20 4.74 -0.69 -9.62
N ALA A 21 3.65 -0.40 -10.32
CA ALA A 21 2.70 -1.40 -10.76
C ALA A 21 2.13 -0.98 -12.12
N GLU A 22 1.48 -1.89 -12.81
CA GLU A 22 0.90 -1.62 -14.12
C GLU A 22 -0.45 -0.95 -14.02
N SER A 23 -1.16 -1.17 -12.94
CA SER A 23 -2.50 -0.62 -12.72
C SER A 23 -2.78 -0.49 -11.24
N ILE A 24 -3.86 0.24 -10.91
CA ILE A 24 -4.26 0.38 -9.51
C ILE A 24 -4.68 -0.97 -8.92
N ALA A 25 -5.30 -1.83 -9.74
CA ALA A 25 -5.68 -3.18 -9.29
C ALA A 25 -4.45 -4.00 -8.94
N ASP A 26 -3.40 -3.90 -9.74
CA ASP A 26 -2.14 -4.59 -9.47
C ASP A 26 -1.49 -4.05 -8.19
N ALA A 27 -1.48 -2.72 -8.03
CA ALA A 27 -0.92 -2.09 -6.83
C ALA A 27 -1.70 -2.52 -5.57
N ASP A 28 -3.02 -2.56 -5.66
CA ASP A 28 -3.87 -2.96 -4.53
C ASP A 28 -3.60 -4.41 -4.15
N ARG A 29 -3.50 -5.30 -5.12
CA ARG A 29 -3.22 -6.72 -4.88
C ARG A 29 -1.88 -6.90 -4.19
N ARG A 30 -0.86 -6.21 -4.68
CA ARG A 30 0.48 -6.26 -4.08
C ARG A 30 0.49 -5.67 -2.68
N GLY A 31 -0.25 -4.60 -2.48
CA GLY A 31 -0.38 -3.99 -1.15
C GLY A 31 -1.02 -4.92 -0.15
N GLN A 32 -2.03 -5.67 -0.57
CA GLN A 32 -2.68 -6.63 0.32
C GLN A 32 -1.73 -7.76 0.71
N ASN A 33 -0.89 -8.19 -0.21
CA ASN A 33 0.13 -9.19 0.10
C ASN A 33 1.17 -8.66 1.09
N LEU A 34 1.45 -7.37 1.06
CA LEU A 34 2.42 -6.75 1.97
C LEU A 34 1.88 -6.59 3.39
N GLN A 35 0.57 -6.69 3.59
CA GLN A 35 -0.02 -6.55 4.92
C GLN A 35 0.58 -7.54 5.91
N GLU A 36 0.75 -8.79 5.51
CA GLU A 36 1.35 -9.81 6.37
C GLU A 36 2.82 -9.50 6.66
N LEU A 37 3.54 -9.06 5.65
CA LEU A 37 4.97 -8.78 5.79
C LEU A 37 5.21 -7.61 6.74
N PHE A 38 4.38 -6.58 6.67
CA PHE A 38 4.54 -5.38 7.48
C PHE A 38 3.81 -5.45 8.83
N GLY A 39 2.92 -6.41 9.01
CA GLY A 39 2.06 -6.46 10.18
C GLY A 39 1.15 -5.25 10.27
N ALA A 40 0.65 -4.79 9.12
CA ALA A 40 -0.15 -3.57 9.03
C ALA A 40 -1.32 -3.78 8.07
N THR A 41 -2.31 -2.90 8.15
CA THR A 41 -3.49 -2.94 7.28
C THR A 41 -3.37 -1.90 6.18
N LEU A 42 -3.61 -2.31 4.94
CA LEU A 42 -3.66 -1.39 3.80
C LEU A 42 -4.97 -0.61 3.84
N VAL A 43 -4.87 0.72 3.86
CA VAL A 43 -6.06 1.58 3.97
C VAL A 43 -6.24 2.48 2.75
N ASP A 44 -5.22 2.67 1.93
CA ASP A 44 -5.34 3.54 0.76
C ASP A 44 -4.29 3.19 -0.29
N VAL A 45 -4.68 3.34 -1.55
CA VAL A 45 -3.79 3.14 -2.71
C VAL A 45 -4.11 4.26 -3.70
N TYR A 46 -3.10 5.04 -4.09
CA TYR A 46 -3.36 6.08 -5.08
C TYR A 46 -2.14 6.26 -6.00
N PRO A 47 -2.39 6.66 -7.26
CA PRO A 47 -1.32 6.86 -8.22
C PRO A 47 -0.60 8.19 -8.00
N VAL A 48 0.69 8.21 -8.37
CA VAL A 48 1.49 9.43 -8.37
C VAL A 48 1.75 9.80 -9.83
N TYR A 49 1.34 10.98 -10.22
CA TYR A 49 1.50 11.47 -11.58
C TYR A 49 2.74 12.34 -11.73
#